data_e9fd277597b360c81252dd691d5aadd9
#
_entry.id   e9fd277597b360c81252dd691d5aadd9
#
_cell.length_a   1.000
_cell.length_b   1.000
_cell.length_c   1.000
_cell.angle_alpha   90.00
_cell.angle_beta   90.00
_cell.angle_gamma   90.00
#
_symmetry.space_group_name_H-M   'P 1'
#
loop_
_entity.id
_entity.type
_entity.pdbx_description
1 polymer ?
#
loop_
_entity_poly.entity_id
_entity_poly.type
_entity_poly.pdbx_seq_one_letter_code
_entity_poly.pdbx_strand_id
1 'polypeptide(L)'
;MKRSIIYLSILLTFCVGCKRVEVDFSYAPTAPRAGEAVTFTNLCTEGEEWLWTFGDNATSLAKNPNHIYKKPGTYLVTLMVDSAKYNTRTKEVTVYDTIPTFVCSTDSILHYQDVTFTANVYNPFNHSLTYEWIVSPNFKMLSQSNEQSKIYGYFKTQTAQDSVTLRLTLNDKEFLITKHFPVHLT
;
A
#
# COMPACT_ATOMS: atom_id res chain seq x y z
N MET A 1 -78.99 10.97 35.94
CA MET A 1 -77.62 11.47 36.01
C MET A 1 -76.73 10.50 35.32
N LYS A 2 -76.35 10.82 34.05
CA LYS A 2 -75.39 9.98 33.25
C LYS A 2 -74.00 10.55 33.40
N ARG A 3 -73.07 9.77 33.97
CA ARG A 3 -71.66 10.12 34.07
C ARG A 3 -70.96 9.69 32.77
N SER A 4 -70.55 10.66 31.94
CA SER A 4 -69.67 10.42 30.80
C SER A 4 -68.27 10.25 31.31
N ILE A 5 -67.67 9.08 31.05
CA ILE A 5 -66.28 8.79 31.30
C ILE A 5 -65.51 9.13 30.01
N ILE A 6 -64.70 10.20 30.04
CA ILE A 6 -63.83 10.61 28.94
C ILE A 6 -62.59 9.79 29.09
N TYR A 7 -62.37 8.82 28.18
CA TYR A 7 -61.10 8.13 28.05
C TYR A 7 -60.09 9.05 27.31
N LEU A 8 -59.18 9.64 28.07
CA LEU A 8 -58.06 10.36 27.55
C LEU A 8 -57.02 9.33 27.06
N SER A 9 -57.01 8.99 25.76
CA SER A 9 -55.98 8.16 25.14
C SER A 9 -54.72 8.99 25.01
N ILE A 10 -53.73 8.75 25.89
CA ILE A 10 -52.39 9.27 25.75
C ILE A 10 -51.72 8.51 24.61
N LEU A 11 -51.72 9.14 23.43
CA LEU A 11 -50.94 8.69 22.29
C LEU A 11 -49.45 8.95 22.59
N LEU A 12 -48.77 7.93 23.14
CA LEU A 12 -47.32 7.97 23.37
C LEU A 12 -46.64 7.90 22.00
N THR A 13 -46.38 9.03 21.36
CA THR A 13 -45.55 9.12 20.18
C THR A 13 -44.11 8.78 20.61
N PHE A 14 -43.73 7.52 20.38
CA PHE A 14 -42.33 7.12 20.40
C PHE A 14 -41.64 7.85 19.25
N CYS A 15 -41.06 9.03 19.52
CA CYS A 15 -40.01 9.56 18.68
C CYS A 15 -38.84 8.58 18.78
N VAL A 16 -38.75 7.64 17.84
CA VAL A 16 -37.52 6.93 17.57
C VAL A 16 -36.56 8.00 17.08
N GLY A 17 -35.85 8.64 18.00
CA GLY A 17 -34.78 9.57 17.68
C GLY A 17 -33.75 8.82 16.84
N CYS A 18 -33.61 9.24 15.59
CA CYS A 18 -32.57 8.72 14.71
C CYS A 18 -31.22 8.98 15.39
N LYS A 19 -30.62 7.95 16.00
CA LYS A 19 -29.37 8.07 16.72
C LYS A 19 -28.27 8.33 15.69
N ARG A 20 -27.69 9.52 15.74
CA ARG A 20 -26.55 9.88 14.86
C ARG A 20 -25.29 9.28 15.45
N VAL A 21 -24.66 8.38 14.70
CA VAL A 21 -23.34 7.81 15.05
C VAL A 21 -22.27 8.81 14.64
N GLU A 22 -21.35 9.09 15.53
CA GLU A 22 -20.13 9.83 15.17
C GLU A 22 -19.20 8.90 14.38
N VAL A 23 -19.08 9.17 13.07
CA VAL A 23 -18.30 8.35 12.17
C VAL A 23 -16.92 8.95 11.98
N ASP A 24 -15.89 8.18 12.29
CA ASP A 24 -14.50 8.52 11.98
C ASP A 24 -13.68 7.25 11.68
N PHE A 25 -12.53 7.43 11.01
CA PHE A 25 -11.59 6.36 10.72
C PHE A 25 -10.18 6.91 10.56
N SER A 26 -9.19 6.02 10.69
CA SER A 26 -7.80 6.27 10.35
C SER A 26 -7.33 5.28 9.29
N TYR A 27 -6.14 5.54 8.73
CA TYR A 27 -5.49 4.62 7.80
C TYR A 27 -3.97 4.66 7.96
N ALA A 28 -3.34 3.55 7.64
CA ALA A 28 -1.88 3.39 7.66
C ALA A 28 -1.42 2.52 6.49
N PRO A 29 -0.28 2.86 5.86
CA PRO A 29 0.57 4.02 6.11
C PRO A 29 -0.10 5.34 5.69
N THR A 30 0.34 6.48 6.23
CA THR A 30 -0.22 7.81 5.93
C THR A 30 0.20 8.35 4.56
N ALA A 31 1.23 7.76 3.95
CA ALA A 31 1.72 8.08 2.62
C ALA A 31 1.89 6.78 1.80
N PRO A 32 0.80 6.05 1.52
CA PRO A 32 0.85 4.78 0.82
C PRO A 32 1.33 4.93 -0.61
N ARG A 33 1.96 3.87 -1.14
CA ARG A 33 2.34 3.78 -2.54
C ARG A 33 1.44 2.84 -3.32
N ALA A 34 1.35 3.03 -4.62
CA ALA A 34 0.63 2.11 -5.48
C ALA A 34 1.21 0.69 -5.32
N GLY A 35 0.33 -0.31 -5.12
CA GLY A 35 0.70 -1.69 -4.81
C GLY A 35 0.92 -2.01 -3.34
N GLU A 36 0.94 -1.00 -2.47
CA GLU A 36 1.06 -1.19 -1.02
C GLU A 36 -0.31 -1.39 -0.38
N ALA A 37 -0.37 -2.29 0.62
CA ALA A 37 -1.58 -2.50 1.38
C ALA A 37 -1.82 -1.34 2.35
N VAL A 38 -3.00 -0.73 2.28
CA VAL A 38 -3.47 0.31 3.21
C VAL A 38 -4.47 -0.32 4.16
N THR A 39 -4.19 -0.28 5.44
CA THR A 39 -5.10 -0.74 6.49
C THR A 39 -5.98 0.41 6.93
N PHE A 40 -7.29 0.24 6.86
CA PHE A 40 -8.27 1.20 7.36
C PHE A 40 -8.79 0.73 8.71
N THR A 41 -8.78 1.63 9.69
CA THR A 41 -9.25 1.36 11.05
C THR A 41 -10.49 2.19 11.33
N ASN A 42 -11.61 1.53 11.57
CA ASN A 42 -12.83 2.15 12.03
C ASN A 42 -12.66 2.67 13.47
N LEU A 43 -12.99 3.93 13.70
CA LEU A 43 -12.94 4.60 15.01
C LEU A 43 -14.30 4.85 15.61
N CYS A 44 -15.38 4.38 14.96
CA CYS A 44 -16.75 4.52 15.48
C CYS A 44 -16.92 3.70 16.76
N THR A 45 -17.50 4.31 17.78
CA THR A 45 -17.80 3.63 19.05
C THR A 45 -19.08 2.80 18.98
N GLU A 46 -19.94 3.05 18.01
CA GLU A 46 -21.24 2.43 17.79
C GLU A 46 -21.39 2.00 16.33
N GLY A 47 -22.39 1.16 16.04
CA GLY A 47 -22.67 0.64 14.71
C GLY A 47 -22.39 -0.86 14.58
N GLU A 48 -23.18 -1.51 13.73
CA GLU A 48 -23.11 -2.97 13.50
C GLU A 48 -22.75 -3.31 12.06
N GLU A 49 -23.02 -2.38 11.11
CA GLU A 49 -22.76 -2.56 9.69
C GLU A 49 -21.85 -1.47 9.17
N TRP A 50 -20.87 -1.84 8.34
CA TRP A 50 -19.92 -0.91 7.72
C TRP A 50 -19.93 -1.08 6.21
N LEU A 51 -19.95 0.03 5.50
CA LEU A 51 -19.71 0.06 4.06
C LEU A 51 -18.60 1.06 3.76
N TRP A 52 -17.50 0.53 3.27
CA TRP A 52 -16.40 1.30 2.76
C TRP A 52 -16.48 1.45 1.26
N THR A 53 -16.21 2.65 0.76
CA THR A 53 -15.91 2.91 -0.66
C THR A 53 -14.54 3.55 -0.73
N PHE A 54 -13.65 2.99 -1.56
CA PHE A 54 -12.24 3.40 -1.59
C PHE A 54 -11.92 4.46 -2.66
N GLY A 55 -12.92 4.89 -3.46
CA GLY A 55 -12.74 5.92 -4.49
C GLY A 55 -12.20 5.40 -5.82
N ASP A 56 -11.87 4.10 -5.93
CA ASP A 56 -11.43 3.42 -7.14
C ASP A 56 -12.44 2.35 -7.64
N ASN A 57 -13.70 2.49 -7.25
CA ASN A 57 -14.84 1.57 -7.44
C ASN A 57 -14.78 0.29 -6.59
N ALA A 58 -13.77 0.11 -5.76
CA ALA A 58 -13.76 -0.99 -4.79
C ALA A 58 -14.55 -0.62 -3.52
N THR A 59 -15.10 -1.65 -2.89
CA THR A 59 -15.88 -1.54 -1.65
C THR A 59 -15.53 -2.64 -0.67
N SER A 60 -15.85 -2.47 0.63
CA SER A 60 -15.70 -3.50 1.64
C SER A 60 -16.78 -3.37 2.72
N LEU A 61 -17.23 -4.49 3.26
CA LEU A 61 -18.13 -4.58 4.43
C LEU A 61 -17.38 -4.96 5.72
N ALA A 62 -16.06 -5.16 5.65
CA ALA A 62 -15.27 -5.47 6.83
C ALA A 62 -15.20 -4.26 7.77
N LYS A 63 -15.16 -4.51 9.10
CA LYS A 63 -15.02 -3.45 10.10
C LYS A 63 -13.72 -2.66 9.91
N ASN A 64 -12.61 -3.37 9.67
CA ASN A 64 -11.28 -2.79 9.46
C ASN A 64 -10.66 -3.44 8.21
N PRO A 65 -10.94 -2.93 7.00
CA PRO A 65 -10.46 -3.53 5.77
C PRO A 65 -9.01 -3.16 5.46
N ASN A 66 -8.37 -4.03 4.67
CA ASN A 66 -7.18 -3.68 3.90
C ASN A 66 -7.57 -3.42 2.45
N HIS A 67 -6.94 -2.43 1.82
CA HIS A 67 -7.13 -2.14 0.41
C HIS A 67 -5.79 -1.83 -0.29
N ILE A 68 -5.68 -2.18 -1.58
CA ILE A 68 -4.48 -1.95 -2.39
C ILE A 68 -4.88 -1.12 -3.61
N TYR A 69 -4.40 0.12 -3.67
CA TYR A 69 -4.57 0.98 -4.83
C TYR A 69 -3.56 0.60 -5.92
N LYS A 70 -4.06 0.35 -7.12
CA LYS A 70 -3.21 -0.06 -8.27
C LYS A 70 -2.53 1.12 -8.97
N LYS A 71 -3.02 2.34 -8.78
CA LYS A 71 -2.49 3.57 -9.42
C LYS A 71 -2.22 4.63 -8.37
N PRO A 72 -1.21 5.49 -8.60
CA PRO A 72 -1.08 6.71 -7.82
C PRO A 72 -2.26 7.66 -8.10
N GLY A 73 -2.58 8.49 -7.13
CA GLY A 73 -3.68 9.44 -7.23
C GLY A 73 -4.26 9.81 -5.88
N THR A 74 -5.22 10.72 -5.87
CA THR A 74 -5.99 11.07 -4.66
C THR A 74 -7.37 10.42 -4.74
N TYR A 75 -7.70 9.65 -3.71
CA TYR A 75 -8.93 8.87 -3.60
C TYR A 75 -9.79 9.38 -2.46
N LEU A 76 -11.10 9.55 -2.72
CA LEU A 76 -12.08 9.89 -1.68
C LEU A 76 -12.59 8.61 -1.04
N VAL A 77 -12.11 8.32 0.16
CA VAL A 77 -12.52 7.15 0.94
C VAL A 77 -13.66 7.53 1.85
N THR A 78 -14.76 6.79 1.76
CA THR A 78 -15.94 7.01 2.60
C THR A 78 -16.27 5.78 3.41
N LEU A 79 -16.46 5.96 4.71
CA LEU A 79 -17.07 4.99 5.61
C LEU A 79 -18.53 5.40 5.85
N MET A 80 -19.45 4.48 5.64
CA MET A 80 -20.85 4.58 6.03
C MET A 80 -21.16 3.52 7.09
N VAL A 81 -21.90 3.90 8.13
CA VAL A 81 -22.28 3.03 9.24
C VAL A 81 -23.79 2.85 9.26
N ASP A 82 -24.25 1.60 9.47
CA ASP A 82 -25.66 1.19 9.59
C ASP A 82 -26.54 1.67 8.42
N SER A 83 -25.98 1.66 7.20
CA SER A 83 -26.65 2.04 5.94
C SER A 83 -27.35 3.41 5.97
N ALA A 84 -26.95 4.30 6.88
CA ALA A 84 -27.54 5.62 7.07
C ALA A 84 -26.71 6.72 6.42
N LYS A 85 -27.27 7.44 5.45
CA LYS A 85 -26.57 8.50 4.69
C LYS A 85 -25.99 9.64 5.56
N TYR A 86 -26.55 9.87 6.75
CA TYR A 86 -26.06 10.85 7.69
C TYR A 86 -24.94 10.32 8.62
N ASN A 87 -24.74 9.00 8.65
CA ASN A 87 -23.66 8.34 9.38
C ASN A 87 -22.51 8.04 8.41
N THR A 88 -21.89 9.07 7.86
CA THR A 88 -20.79 8.93 6.91
C THR A 88 -19.63 9.84 7.25
N ARG A 89 -18.42 9.36 6.93
CA ARG A 89 -17.18 10.14 6.97
C ARG A 89 -16.40 9.92 5.69
N THR A 90 -15.95 11.01 5.06
CA THR A 90 -15.08 10.97 3.88
C THR A 90 -13.74 11.60 4.21
N LYS A 91 -12.65 10.94 3.81
CA LYS A 91 -11.28 11.48 3.86
C LYS A 91 -10.58 11.27 2.53
N GLU A 92 -9.68 12.18 2.21
CA GLU A 92 -8.77 12.02 1.09
C GLU A 92 -7.60 11.12 1.47
N VAL A 93 -7.26 10.18 0.59
CA VAL A 93 -6.09 9.32 0.68
C VAL A 93 -5.24 9.56 -0.56
N THR A 94 -4.07 10.16 -0.40
CA THR A 94 -3.13 10.36 -1.49
C THR A 94 -2.20 9.16 -1.59
N VAL A 95 -2.26 8.46 -2.72
CA VAL A 95 -1.42 7.31 -3.05
C VAL A 95 -0.32 7.78 -3.99
N TYR A 96 0.92 7.59 -3.58
CA TYR A 96 2.10 7.99 -4.34
C TYR A 96 2.52 6.92 -5.35
N ASP A 97 3.31 7.31 -6.34
CA ASP A 97 3.88 6.38 -7.29
C ASP A 97 4.89 5.44 -6.62
N THR A 98 5.01 4.23 -7.13
CA THR A 98 6.03 3.29 -6.67
C THR A 98 7.41 3.76 -7.11
N ILE A 99 8.40 3.63 -6.24
CA ILE A 99 9.80 3.81 -6.59
C ILE A 99 10.38 2.42 -6.85
N PRO A 100 10.82 2.10 -8.07
CA PRO A 100 11.56 0.89 -8.32
C PRO A 100 12.79 0.78 -7.42
N THR A 101 13.15 -0.42 -7.02
CA THR A 101 14.35 -0.68 -6.22
C THR A 101 14.93 -2.05 -6.61
N PHE A 102 16.02 -2.45 -6.00
CA PHE A 102 16.52 -3.82 -6.04
C PHE A 102 17.03 -4.26 -4.67
N VAL A 103 17.14 -5.55 -4.46
CA VAL A 103 17.64 -6.15 -3.23
C VAL A 103 18.83 -7.05 -3.53
N CYS A 104 19.72 -7.17 -2.55
CA CYS A 104 20.78 -8.18 -2.52
C CYS A 104 20.30 -9.39 -1.72
N SER A 105 20.78 -10.57 -2.06
CA SER A 105 20.45 -11.82 -1.36
C SER A 105 20.99 -11.90 0.08
N THR A 106 21.88 -11.00 0.45
CA THR A 106 22.47 -10.91 1.80
C THR A 106 22.72 -9.46 2.17
N ASP A 107 22.64 -9.15 3.46
CA ASP A 107 22.96 -7.83 4.03
C ASP A 107 24.46 -7.64 4.29
N SER A 108 25.23 -8.73 4.39
CA SER A 108 26.67 -8.73 4.59
C SER A 108 27.33 -9.54 3.47
N ILE A 109 28.11 -8.88 2.63
CA ILE A 109 28.76 -9.48 1.48
C ILE A 109 30.20 -9.82 1.84
N LEU A 110 30.59 -11.09 1.66
CA LEU A 110 31.98 -11.53 1.75
C LEU A 110 32.59 -11.60 0.33
N HIS A 111 33.89 -11.34 0.20
CA HIS A 111 34.55 -11.51 -1.08
C HIS A 111 34.51 -12.99 -1.51
N TYR A 112 34.40 -13.23 -2.80
CA TYR A 112 34.14 -14.55 -3.42
C TYR A 112 32.86 -15.25 -2.97
N GLN A 113 32.01 -14.59 -2.14
CA GLN A 113 30.70 -15.10 -1.86
C GLN A 113 29.74 -14.82 -3.02
N ASP A 114 29.02 -15.85 -3.43
CA ASP A 114 27.98 -15.73 -4.44
C ASP A 114 26.80 -14.90 -3.91
N VAL A 115 26.44 -13.88 -4.66
CA VAL A 115 25.31 -13.00 -4.35
C VAL A 115 24.41 -12.83 -5.56
N THR A 116 23.13 -12.59 -5.28
CA THR A 116 22.13 -12.28 -6.29
C THR A 116 21.56 -10.89 -6.03
N PHE A 117 21.52 -10.05 -7.06
CA PHE A 117 20.76 -8.80 -7.05
C PHE A 117 19.48 -9.00 -7.83
N THR A 118 18.34 -8.66 -7.22
CA THR A 118 17.01 -8.84 -7.80
C THR A 118 16.30 -7.50 -7.86
N ALA A 119 15.86 -7.09 -9.06
CA ALA A 119 15.01 -5.91 -9.22
C ALA A 119 13.64 -6.14 -8.60
N ASN A 120 13.14 -5.14 -7.88
CA ASN A 120 11.80 -5.11 -7.30
C ASN A 120 11.03 -3.95 -7.93
N VAL A 121 10.13 -4.29 -8.85
CA VAL A 121 9.37 -3.33 -9.65
C VAL A 121 7.91 -3.71 -9.64
N TYR A 122 7.07 -2.78 -9.21
CA TYR A 122 5.62 -2.95 -9.30
C TYR A 122 5.14 -2.50 -10.68
N ASN A 123 4.68 -3.44 -11.51
CA ASN A 123 4.20 -3.20 -12.88
C ASN A 123 2.85 -3.91 -13.13
N PRO A 124 1.76 -3.48 -12.45
CA PRO A 124 0.47 -4.19 -12.49
C PRO A 124 -0.24 -4.12 -13.85
N PHE A 125 0.21 -3.24 -14.74
CA PHE A 125 -0.40 -3.03 -16.06
C PHE A 125 0.43 -3.62 -17.20
N ASN A 126 1.49 -4.38 -16.90
CA ASN A 126 2.39 -4.97 -17.91
C ASN A 126 2.94 -3.95 -18.93
N HIS A 127 3.29 -2.74 -18.44
CA HIS A 127 3.99 -1.78 -19.29
C HIS A 127 5.33 -2.34 -19.75
N SER A 128 5.85 -1.80 -20.86
CA SER A 128 7.21 -2.10 -21.31
C SER A 128 8.21 -1.82 -20.20
N LEU A 129 9.07 -2.81 -19.93
CA LEU A 129 10.02 -2.80 -18.83
C LEU A 129 11.35 -3.38 -19.28
N THR A 130 12.42 -2.60 -19.14
CA THR A 130 13.77 -3.03 -19.46
C THR A 130 14.70 -2.81 -18.27
N TYR A 131 15.72 -3.66 -18.16
CA TYR A 131 16.71 -3.62 -17.08
C TYR A 131 18.12 -3.56 -17.66
N GLU A 132 18.98 -2.75 -17.07
CA GLU A 132 20.41 -2.73 -17.32
C GLU A 132 21.13 -2.65 -15.97
N TRP A 133 22.01 -3.62 -15.71
CA TRP A 133 22.82 -3.66 -14.49
C TRP A 133 24.21 -3.10 -14.77
N ILE A 134 24.56 -2.05 -14.09
CA ILE A 134 25.86 -1.40 -14.13
C ILE A 134 26.58 -1.79 -12.84
N VAL A 135 27.63 -2.59 -12.99
CA VAL A 135 28.39 -3.13 -11.86
C VAL A 135 29.81 -2.60 -11.88
N SER A 136 30.43 -2.53 -10.71
CA SER A 136 31.83 -2.14 -10.62
C SER A 136 32.75 -3.19 -11.27
N PRO A 137 33.98 -2.84 -11.67
CA PRO A 137 34.97 -3.79 -12.17
C PRO A 137 35.32 -4.88 -11.15
N ASN A 138 35.10 -4.66 -9.88
CA ASN A 138 35.30 -5.62 -8.81
C ASN A 138 34.22 -6.74 -8.80
N PHE A 139 33.04 -6.49 -9.32
CA PHE A 139 31.99 -7.51 -9.41
C PHE A 139 32.20 -8.41 -10.62
N LYS A 140 32.28 -9.73 -10.41
CA LYS A 140 32.29 -10.74 -11.46
C LYS A 140 30.87 -11.26 -11.66
N MET A 141 30.21 -10.81 -12.71
CA MET A 141 28.93 -11.36 -13.11
C MET A 141 29.13 -12.77 -13.70
N LEU A 142 28.39 -13.74 -13.20
CA LEU A 142 28.41 -15.13 -13.66
C LEU A 142 27.21 -15.42 -14.56
N SER A 143 26.06 -14.89 -14.23
CA SER A 143 24.84 -15.06 -15.03
C SER A 143 23.86 -13.91 -14.83
N GLN A 144 22.89 -13.83 -15.75
CA GLN A 144 21.76 -12.91 -15.71
C GLN A 144 20.50 -13.67 -16.08
N SER A 145 19.34 -13.34 -15.46
CA SER A 145 18.07 -13.96 -15.84
C SER A 145 17.65 -13.58 -17.26
N ASN A 146 16.84 -14.42 -17.92
CA ASN A 146 16.34 -14.16 -19.28
C ASN A 146 15.61 -12.81 -19.39
N GLU A 147 14.88 -12.44 -18.34
CA GLU A 147 14.17 -11.14 -18.25
C GLU A 147 15.08 -9.99 -17.78
N GLN A 148 16.37 -10.26 -17.56
CA GLN A 148 17.36 -9.32 -17.05
C GLN A 148 17.02 -8.70 -15.66
N SER A 149 15.97 -9.20 -15.01
CA SER A 149 15.53 -8.71 -13.70
C SER A 149 16.46 -9.12 -12.55
N LYS A 150 17.39 -10.04 -12.78
CA LYS A 150 18.35 -10.55 -11.80
C LYS A 150 19.72 -10.70 -12.40
N ILE A 151 20.75 -10.40 -11.60
CA ILE A 151 22.14 -10.78 -11.87
C ILE A 151 22.69 -11.59 -10.71
N TYR A 152 23.59 -12.51 -11.06
CA TYR A 152 24.26 -13.40 -10.13
C TYR A 152 25.78 -13.30 -10.32
N GLY A 153 26.54 -13.27 -9.23
CA GLY A 153 27.99 -13.15 -9.27
C GLY A 153 28.62 -12.99 -7.90
N TYR A 154 29.87 -12.52 -7.87
CA TYR A 154 30.61 -12.28 -6.64
C TYR A 154 31.57 -11.09 -6.78
N PHE A 155 31.98 -10.52 -5.65
CA PHE A 155 33.03 -9.50 -5.61
C PHE A 155 34.39 -10.17 -5.43
N LYS A 156 35.37 -9.72 -6.22
CA LYS A 156 36.74 -10.33 -6.28
C LYS A 156 37.64 -9.90 -5.13
N THR A 157 37.43 -8.72 -4.59
CA THR A 157 38.29 -8.14 -3.55
C THR A 157 37.47 -7.47 -2.47
N GLN A 158 38.00 -7.39 -1.26
CA GLN A 158 37.49 -6.59 -0.19
C GLN A 158 37.51 -5.11 -0.57
N THR A 159 36.46 -4.40 -0.20
CA THR A 159 36.36 -2.93 -0.32
C THR A 159 35.47 -2.36 0.75
N ALA A 160 35.80 -1.16 1.26
CA ALA A 160 34.94 -0.48 2.21
C ALA A 160 33.60 -0.10 1.59
N GLN A 161 33.59 0.14 0.29
CA GLN A 161 32.38 0.51 -0.44
C GLN A 161 32.50 0.12 -1.90
N ASP A 162 31.58 -0.70 -2.35
CA ASP A 162 31.37 -1.03 -3.75
C ASP A 162 29.95 -0.64 -4.17
N SER A 163 29.65 -0.63 -5.46
CA SER A 163 28.34 -0.20 -5.92
C SER A 163 27.78 -1.09 -7.01
N VAL A 164 26.47 -1.24 -6.98
CA VAL A 164 25.66 -1.80 -8.05
C VAL A 164 24.58 -0.79 -8.40
N THR A 165 24.43 -0.51 -9.68
CA THR A 165 23.40 0.39 -10.20
C THR A 165 22.46 -0.39 -11.11
N LEU A 166 21.18 -0.25 -10.88
CA LEU A 166 20.14 -0.70 -11.79
C LEU A 166 19.61 0.52 -12.56
N ARG A 167 19.80 0.51 -13.90
CA ARG A 167 19.06 1.37 -14.81
C ARG A 167 17.81 0.62 -15.26
N LEU A 168 16.67 1.23 -15.09
CA LEU A 168 15.39 0.62 -15.37
C LEU A 168 14.53 1.61 -16.16
N THR A 169 13.95 1.14 -17.27
CA THR A 169 12.95 1.91 -18.01
C THR A 169 11.59 1.23 -17.88
N LEU A 170 10.62 1.95 -17.32
CA LEU A 170 9.24 1.52 -17.16
C LEU A 170 8.32 2.55 -17.81
N ASN A 171 7.57 2.13 -18.83
CA ASN A 171 6.64 3.00 -19.57
C ASN A 171 7.31 4.32 -20.00
N ASP A 172 8.46 4.23 -20.67
CA ASP A 172 9.30 5.33 -21.17
C ASP A 172 9.89 6.25 -20.10
N LYS A 173 9.72 5.92 -18.82
CA LYS A 173 10.33 6.61 -17.69
C LYS A 173 11.56 5.87 -17.21
N GLU A 174 12.70 6.56 -17.20
CA GLU A 174 13.97 6.01 -16.72
C GLU A 174 14.14 6.24 -15.20
N PHE A 175 14.64 5.20 -14.52
CA PHE A 175 15.06 5.22 -13.14
C PHE A 175 16.50 4.73 -13.03
N LEU A 176 17.31 5.43 -12.25
CA LEU A 176 18.68 5.04 -11.94
C LEU A 176 18.80 4.84 -10.43
N ILE A 177 18.97 3.60 -10.00
CA ILE A 177 19.00 3.20 -8.59
C ILE A 177 20.38 2.66 -8.27
N THR A 178 21.15 3.39 -7.47
CA THR A 178 22.47 2.96 -7.01
C THR A 178 22.43 2.55 -5.55
N LYS A 179 22.99 1.40 -5.23
CA LYS A 179 23.23 0.95 -3.85
C LYS A 179 24.71 0.67 -3.65
N HIS A 180 25.16 0.97 -2.44
CA HIS A 180 26.53 0.77 -2.01
C HIS A 180 26.60 -0.38 -1.02
N PHE A 181 27.62 -1.20 -1.14
CA PHE A 181 27.80 -2.40 -0.32
C PHE A 181 29.25 -2.47 0.17
N PRO A 182 29.48 -2.66 1.48
CA PRO A 182 30.78 -3.08 1.97
C PRO A 182 31.01 -4.55 1.59
N VAL A 183 32.22 -4.88 1.15
CA VAL A 183 32.65 -6.25 0.87
C VAL A 183 33.76 -6.60 1.84
N HIS A 184 33.50 -7.58 2.70
CA HIS A 184 34.38 -8.01 3.80
C HIS A 184 35.30 -9.17 3.38
N LEU A 185 36.36 -9.39 4.13
CA LEU A 185 37.14 -10.62 4.05
C LEU A 185 36.33 -11.82 4.57
N THR A 186 36.57 -13.00 4.02
CA THR A 186 36.05 -14.27 4.54
C THR A 186 36.81 -14.68 5.80
#